data_730bbcf1eddac74d0225add87d764b6a
#
_entry.id   730bbcf1eddac74d0225add87d764b6a
#
_cell.length_a   1.000
_cell.length_b   1.000
_cell.length_c   1.000
_cell.angle_alpha   90.00
_cell.angle_beta   90.00
_cell.angle_gamma   90.00
#
_symmetry.space_group_name_H-M   'P 1'
#
loop_
_entity.id
_entity.type
_entity.pdbx_description
1 polymer ?
#
loop_
_entity_poly.entity_id
_entity_poly.type
_entity_poly.pdbx_seq_one_letter_code
_entity_poly.pdbx_strand_id
1 'polypeptide(L)'
;VINFIKNANSVINSKNLIIKKFKEYKNISTEFTTFVILDNKYENFLEKYSHLITKQTEIITASNWCEKNLQRIPSEYLSENDFDFNNLINQSQNINWRIKRLGDITISLFLLILGTPLIIFFAFLIKIEDNGKILYSQIRTGLYGKTFKMYKLRSMSPDSERNGPVWAINKDPRITKVGNILRKTRIDELPQLWSVVLGDMSLIGPRPERPEIDKLLVQKIPFYNYRNTIKPGISG
;
A
#
# COMPACT_ATOMS: atom_id res chain seq x y z
N VAL A 1 -17.20 9.07 -10.25
CA VAL A 1 -16.04 9.71 -10.91
C VAL A 1 -16.17 11.22 -10.88
N ILE A 2 -17.19 11.82 -11.49
CA ILE A 2 -17.30 13.29 -11.61
C ILE A 2 -17.24 13.98 -10.25
N ASN A 3 -17.94 13.46 -9.23
CA ASN A 3 -17.88 13.99 -7.86
C ASN A 3 -16.50 13.74 -7.22
N PHE A 4 -15.90 12.59 -7.47
CA PHE A 4 -14.57 12.26 -7.00
C PHE A 4 -13.52 13.17 -7.62
N ILE A 5 -13.56 13.38 -8.95
CA ILE A 5 -12.66 14.28 -9.66
C ILE A 5 -12.88 15.74 -9.25
N LYS A 6 -14.12 16.17 -9.04
CA LYS A 6 -14.43 17.53 -8.51
C LYS A 6 -13.86 17.74 -7.11
N ASN A 7 -13.92 16.73 -6.24
CA ASN A 7 -13.31 16.79 -4.91
C ASN A 7 -11.78 16.70 -4.95
N ALA A 8 -11.21 16.05 -5.98
CA ALA A 8 -9.78 15.98 -6.20
C ALA A 8 -9.20 17.23 -6.89
N ASN A 9 -10.03 18.13 -7.42
CA ASN A 9 -9.58 19.38 -8.05
C ASN A 9 -8.76 20.28 -7.12
N SER A 10 -8.92 20.17 -5.80
CA SER A 10 -8.06 20.84 -4.83
C SER A 10 -6.63 20.27 -4.78
N VAL A 11 -6.43 19.05 -5.31
CA VAL A 11 -5.14 18.33 -5.34
C VAL A 11 -4.48 18.40 -6.73
N ILE A 12 -5.31 18.61 -7.78
CA ILE A 12 -4.84 18.69 -9.16
C ILE A 12 -4.64 20.17 -9.50
N ASN A 13 -3.41 20.65 -9.38
CA ASN A 13 -2.97 21.96 -9.89
C ASN A 13 -2.95 22.03 -11.44
N SER A 14 -3.84 21.32 -12.13
CA SER A 14 -3.92 21.33 -13.59
C SER A 14 -4.87 22.43 -14.04
N LYS A 15 -4.32 23.50 -14.56
CA LYS A 15 -5.00 24.51 -15.36
C LYS A 15 -5.80 23.78 -16.46
N ASN A 16 -7.12 23.99 -16.51
CA ASN A 16 -8.02 23.63 -17.61
C ASN A 16 -8.59 22.19 -17.65
N LEU A 17 -8.92 21.56 -16.53
CA LEU A 17 -9.70 20.34 -16.57
C LEU A 17 -11.19 20.67 -16.76
N ILE A 18 -11.70 20.60 -17.97
CA ILE A 18 -13.12 20.74 -18.28
C ILE A 18 -13.75 19.34 -18.24
N ILE A 19 -14.44 19.00 -17.14
CA ILE A 19 -15.12 17.72 -16.99
C ILE A 19 -16.57 17.89 -17.47
N LYS A 20 -16.89 17.27 -18.61
CA LYS A 20 -18.26 17.21 -19.12
C LYS A 20 -18.74 15.76 -19.07
N LYS A 21 -19.95 15.54 -18.50
CA LYS A 21 -20.60 14.23 -18.58
C LYS A 21 -21.08 14.04 -20.01
N PHE A 22 -20.61 12.99 -20.67
CA PHE A 22 -21.02 12.61 -22.00
C PHE A 22 -22.48 12.09 -21.93
N LYS A 23 -23.43 12.93 -22.35
CA LYS A 23 -24.78 12.51 -22.73
C LYS A 23 -24.83 12.72 -24.23
N GLU A 24 -25.23 11.72 -25.00
CA GLU A 24 -25.41 11.70 -26.44
C GLU A 24 -25.26 13.08 -27.15
N TYR A 25 -24.02 13.47 -27.43
CA TYR A 25 -23.75 14.71 -28.13
C TYR A 25 -23.72 14.44 -29.63
N LYS A 26 -24.58 15.10 -30.36
CA LYS A 26 -24.58 15.09 -31.84
C LYS A 26 -23.38 15.87 -32.43
N ASN A 27 -22.79 16.79 -31.67
CA ASN A 27 -21.63 17.56 -32.09
C ASN A 27 -20.60 17.66 -30.96
N ILE A 28 -19.53 16.89 -31.04
CA ILE A 28 -18.37 17.03 -30.17
C ILE A 28 -17.43 18.01 -30.89
N SER A 29 -17.16 19.15 -30.25
CA SER A 29 -16.13 20.05 -30.71
C SER A 29 -14.76 19.39 -30.60
N THR A 30 -13.86 19.64 -31.55
CA THR A 30 -12.50 19.10 -31.67
C THR A 30 -11.56 19.55 -30.50
N GLU A 31 -12.09 20.12 -29.45
CA GLU A 31 -11.36 20.73 -28.32
C GLU A 31 -10.90 19.72 -27.25
N PHE A 32 -11.40 18.47 -27.28
CA PHE A 32 -11.06 17.48 -26.25
C PHE A 32 -9.91 16.58 -26.68
N THR A 33 -8.88 16.53 -25.84
CA THR A 33 -7.69 15.71 -26.06
C THR A 33 -7.75 14.35 -25.38
N THR A 34 -8.58 14.17 -24.36
CA THR A 34 -8.66 12.93 -23.58
C THR A 34 -10.10 12.51 -23.31
N PHE A 35 -10.44 11.29 -23.68
CA PHE A 35 -11.70 10.63 -23.31
C PHE A 35 -11.46 9.62 -22.19
N VAL A 36 -12.14 9.79 -21.07
CA VAL A 36 -12.08 8.85 -19.94
C VAL A 36 -13.30 7.95 -19.97
N ILE A 37 -13.10 6.67 -20.20
CA ILE A 37 -14.16 5.65 -20.22
C ILE A 37 -14.39 5.14 -18.81
N LEU A 38 -15.63 5.24 -18.32
CA LEU A 38 -16.02 4.92 -16.95
C LEU A 38 -16.44 3.45 -16.75
N ASP A 39 -16.78 2.78 -17.84
CA ASP A 39 -17.32 1.41 -17.84
C ASP A 39 -16.48 0.50 -18.74
N ASN A 40 -16.55 -0.82 -18.50
CA ASN A 40 -15.92 -1.85 -19.35
C ASN A 40 -16.52 -1.94 -20.78
N LYS A 41 -17.22 -0.90 -21.23
CA LYS A 41 -17.84 -0.79 -22.55
C LYS A 41 -16.92 -0.13 -23.59
N TYR A 42 -15.63 -0.40 -23.50
CA TYR A 42 -14.63 0.15 -24.41
C TYR A 42 -14.95 -0.16 -25.89
N GLU A 43 -15.34 -1.39 -26.16
CA GLU A 43 -15.67 -1.82 -27.53
C GLU A 43 -16.88 -1.06 -28.09
N ASN A 44 -17.95 -0.92 -27.34
CA ASN A 44 -19.13 -0.15 -27.76
C ASN A 44 -18.82 1.36 -27.97
N PHE A 45 -17.85 1.90 -27.22
CA PHE A 45 -17.42 3.29 -27.39
C PHE A 45 -16.65 3.46 -28.70
N LEU A 46 -15.72 2.57 -29.03
CA LEU A 46 -14.94 2.63 -30.25
C LEU A 46 -15.82 2.47 -31.49
N GLU A 47 -16.76 1.54 -31.50
CA GLU A 47 -17.71 1.36 -32.62
C GLU A 47 -18.54 2.63 -32.89
N LYS A 48 -19.06 3.26 -31.82
CA LYS A 48 -19.96 4.39 -31.95
C LYS A 48 -19.26 5.72 -32.23
N TYR A 49 -18.03 5.90 -31.76
CA TYR A 49 -17.34 7.19 -31.75
C TYR A 49 -15.97 7.19 -32.42
N SER A 50 -15.66 6.16 -33.23
CA SER A 50 -14.39 6.08 -33.97
C SER A 50 -14.09 7.33 -34.86
N HIS A 51 -15.13 7.95 -35.38
CA HIS A 51 -15.02 9.15 -36.21
C HIS A 51 -14.55 10.41 -35.45
N LEU A 52 -14.59 10.40 -34.10
CA LEU A 52 -14.14 11.50 -33.23
C LEU A 52 -12.69 11.35 -32.79
N ILE A 53 -12.07 10.21 -33.12
CA ILE A 53 -10.72 9.90 -32.70
C ILE A 53 -9.75 10.53 -33.69
N THR A 54 -8.96 11.48 -33.24
CA THR A 54 -7.87 12.09 -33.99
C THR A 54 -6.53 11.57 -33.51
N LYS A 55 -5.44 11.84 -34.25
CA LYS A 55 -4.08 11.46 -33.79
C LYS A 55 -3.66 12.08 -32.45
N GLN A 56 -4.34 13.11 -31.98
CA GLN A 56 -4.09 13.81 -30.74
C GLN A 56 -5.04 13.38 -29.60
N THR A 57 -5.97 12.45 -29.88
CA THR A 57 -6.98 12.01 -28.92
C THR A 57 -6.45 10.84 -28.10
N GLU A 58 -6.35 10.99 -26.79
CA GLU A 58 -6.03 9.91 -25.86
C GLU A 58 -7.34 9.30 -25.34
N ILE A 59 -7.46 7.98 -25.40
CA ILE A 59 -8.60 7.25 -24.80
C ILE A 59 -8.04 6.38 -23.68
N ILE A 60 -8.51 6.61 -22.46
CA ILE A 60 -8.04 5.92 -21.27
C ILE A 60 -9.20 5.44 -20.41
N THR A 61 -9.00 4.36 -19.67
CA THR A 61 -9.96 3.92 -18.66
C THR A 61 -9.95 4.85 -17.44
N ALA A 62 -11.02 4.83 -16.63
CA ALA A 62 -11.10 5.63 -15.42
C ALA A 62 -10.00 5.23 -14.41
N SER A 63 -9.67 3.94 -14.31
CA SER A 63 -8.58 3.43 -13.49
C SER A 63 -7.23 4.02 -13.91
N ASN A 64 -6.88 3.90 -15.19
CA ASN A 64 -5.62 4.43 -15.72
C ASN A 64 -5.52 5.96 -15.61
N TRP A 65 -6.64 6.66 -15.83
CA TRP A 65 -6.67 8.11 -15.65
C TRP A 65 -6.41 8.51 -14.19
N CYS A 66 -7.05 7.80 -13.23
CA CYS A 66 -6.86 8.04 -11.82
C CYS A 66 -5.43 7.73 -11.38
N GLU A 67 -4.84 6.64 -11.87
CA GLU A 67 -3.45 6.28 -11.58
C GLU A 67 -2.49 7.36 -12.07
N LYS A 68 -2.62 7.77 -13.34
CA LYS A 68 -1.73 8.75 -13.98
C LYS A 68 -1.80 10.14 -13.33
N ASN A 69 -3.00 10.61 -12.96
CA ASN A 69 -3.21 11.99 -12.51
C ASN A 69 -3.36 12.12 -10.99
N LEU A 70 -3.85 11.10 -10.30
CA LEU A 70 -4.13 11.14 -8.87
C LEU A 70 -3.20 10.27 -8.04
N GLN A 71 -2.40 9.41 -8.70
CA GLN A 71 -1.58 8.37 -8.05
C GLN A 71 -2.40 7.50 -7.08
N ARG A 72 -3.70 7.36 -7.35
CA ARG A 72 -4.67 6.60 -6.57
C ARG A 72 -5.72 6.03 -7.50
N ILE A 73 -6.08 4.76 -7.28
CA ILE A 73 -7.16 4.11 -8.02
C ILE A 73 -8.27 3.80 -7.02
N PRO A 74 -9.48 4.39 -7.16
CA PRO A 74 -10.62 3.99 -6.36
C PRO A 74 -10.98 2.53 -6.67
N SER A 75 -11.21 1.73 -5.63
CA SER A 75 -11.52 0.29 -5.78
C SER A 75 -12.79 0.02 -6.61
N GLU A 76 -13.69 0.99 -6.67
CA GLU A 76 -14.94 0.92 -7.44
C GLU A 76 -14.73 0.92 -8.97
N TYR A 77 -13.55 1.39 -9.44
CA TYR A 77 -13.20 1.47 -10.86
C TYR A 77 -12.16 0.43 -11.28
N LEU A 78 -11.76 -0.44 -10.35
CA LEU A 78 -10.90 -1.58 -10.66
C LEU A 78 -11.74 -2.68 -11.30
N SER A 79 -11.24 -3.23 -12.38
CA SER A 79 -11.75 -4.44 -13.03
C SER A 79 -10.67 -5.51 -13.07
N GLU A 80 -11.02 -6.75 -13.32
CA GLU A 80 -10.05 -7.83 -13.50
C GLU A 80 -9.05 -7.53 -14.64
N ASN A 81 -9.50 -6.80 -15.67
CA ASN A 81 -8.67 -6.43 -16.82
C ASN A 81 -7.60 -5.36 -16.49
N ASP A 82 -7.76 -4.64 -15.38
CA ASP A 82 -6.74 -3.67 -14.93
C ASP A 82 -5.53 -4.37 -14.28
N PHE A 83 -5.64 -5.67 -14.00
CA PHE A 83 -4.56 -6.47 -13.43
C PHE A 83 -3.93 -7.37 -14.49
N ASP A 84 -2.70 -7.05 -14.88
CA ASP A 84 -1.93 -7.94 -15.72
C ASP A 84 -1.34 -9.09 -14.89
N PHE A 85 -2.12 -10.16 -14.77
CA PHE A 85 -1.73 -11.37 -14.03
C PHE A 85 -0.43 -11.99 -14.52
N ASN A 86 -0.18 -11.94 -15.82
CA ASN A 86 1.04 -12.51 -16.40
C ASN A 86 2.28 -11.77 -15.91
N ASN A 87 2.20 -10.43 -15.83
CA ASN A 87 3.28 -9.63 -15.27
C ASN A 87 3.44 -9.86 -13.77
N LEU A 88 2.35 -10.03 -13.02
CA LEU A 88 2.42 -10.31 -11.58
C LEU A 88 3.04 -11.69 -11.27
N ILE A 89 2.69 -12.71 -12.03
CA ILE A 89 3.22 -14.08 -11.85
C ILE A 89 4.69 -14.16 -12.29
N ASN A 90 5.06 -13.53 -13.39
CA ASN A 90 6.42 -13.55 -13.93
C ASN A 90 7.40 -12.62 -13.19
N GLN A 91 6.92 -11.84 -12.23
CA GLN A 91 7.76 -10.93 -11.45
C GLN A 91 8.96 -11.63 -10.79
N SER A 92 8.77 -12.84 -10.26
CA SER A 92 9.85 -13.60 -9.58
C SER A 92 10.99 -14.00 -10.50
N GLN A 93 10.78 -14.08 -11.81
CA GLN A 93 11.78 -14.43 -12.81
C GLN A 93 12.49 -13.21 -13.42
N ASN A 94 11.97 -12.01 -13.21
CA ASN A 94 12.54 -10.81 -13.75
C ASN A 94 13.85 -10.42 -13.02
N ILE A 95 14.90 -10.08 -13.78
CA ILE A 95 16.20 -9.65 -13.25
C ILE A 95 16.06 -8.45 -12.29
N ASN A 96 15.12 -7.57 -12.54
CA ASN A 96 14.85 -6.40 -11.70
C ASN A 96 14.44 -6.78 -10.27
N TRP A 97 13.71 -7.90 -10.10
CA TRP A 97 13.34 -8.41 -8.78
C TRP A 97 14.51 -9.01 -8.02
N ARG A 98 15.45 -9.63 -8.74
CA ARG A 98 16.69 -10.15 -8.14
C ARG A 98 17.58 -9.00 -7.68
N ILE A 99 17.72 -7.95 -8.50
CA ILE A 99 18.46 -6.74 -8.14
C ILE A 99 17.79 -6.04 -6.94
N LYS A 100 16.47 -5.86 -6.99
CA LYS A 100 15.71 -5.32 -5.85
C LYS A 100 15.94 -6.15 -4.58
N ARG A 101 15.90 -7.48 -4.67
CA ARG A 101 16.12 -8.36 -3.53
C ARG A 101 17.51 -8.24 -2.96
N LEU A 102 18.53 -8.14 -3.80
CA LEU A 102 19.92 -7.91 -3.38
C LEU A 102 20.01 -6.55 -2.64
N GLY A 103 19.40 -5.50 -3.18
CA GLY A 103 19.30 -4.21 -2.53
C GLY A 103 18.59 -4.26 -1.18
N ASP A 104 17.44 -4.94 -1.10
CA ASP A 104 16.71 -5.14 0.16
C ASP A 104 17.59 -5.79 1.23
N ILE A 105 18.33 -6.85 0.88
CA ILE A 105 19.22 -7.58 1.82
C ILE A 105 20.39 -6.69 2.24
N THR A 106 21.11 -6.09 1.31
CA THR A 106 22.32 -5.30 1.61
C THR A 106 21.99 -4.08 2.46
N ILE A 107 20.94 -3.33 2.12
CA ILE A 107 20.49 -2.17 2.88
C ILE A 107 20.00 -2.60 4.27
N SER A 108 19.21 -3.69 4.36
CA SER A 108 18.71 -4.17 5.65
C SER A 108 19.81 -4.62 6.58
N LEU A 109 20.83 -5.35 6.08
CA LEU A 109 21.98 -5.74 6.88
C LEU A 109 22.77 -4.52 7.36
N PHE A 110 23.01 -3.56 6.49
CA PHE A 110 23.69 -2.31 6.85
C PHE A 110 22.93 -1.55 7.96
N LEU A 111 21.62 -1.39 7.79
CA LEU A 111 20.77 -0.72 8.78
C LEU A 111 20.67 -1.52 10.10
N LEU A 112 20.69 -2.87 10.05
CA LEU A 112 20.74 -3.70 11.26
C LEU A 112 22.04 -3.49 12.03
N ILE A 113 23.19 -3.49 11.34
CA ILE A 113 24.50 -3.27 11.97
C ILE A 113 24.51 -1.89 12.67
N LEU A 114 24.10 -0.84 11.96
CA LEU A 114 24.02 0.51 12.53
C LEU A 114 22.96 0.65 13.63
N GLY A 115 21.83 -0.06 13.51
CA GLY A 115 20.72 -0.01 14.45
C GLY A 115 20.92 -0.90 15.69
N THR A 116 21.83 -1.87 15.63
CA THR A 116 22.06 -2.81 16.76
C THR A 116 22.39 -2.09 18.08
N PRO A 117 23.28 -1.10 18.15
CA PRO A 117 23.51 -0.37 19.41
C PRO A 117 22.24 0.28 19.96
N LEU A 118 21.40 0.86 19.10
CA LEU A 118 20.12 1.46 19.50
C LEU A 118 19.13 0.39 19.99
N ILE A 119 19.06 -0.74 19.30
CA ILE A 119 18.21 -1.88 19.72
C ILE A 119 18.62 -2.36 21.10
N ILE A 120 19.91 -2.54 21.36
CA ILE A 120 20.43 -2.98 22.66
C ILE A 120 20.11 -1.95 23.74
N PHE A 121 20.37 -0.66 23.48
CA PHE A 121 20.08 0.42 24.40
C PHE A 121 18.61 0.47 24.81
N PHE A 122 17.71 0.46 23.83
CA PHE A 122 16.27 0.47 24.12
C PHE A 122 15.76 -0.85 24.71
N ALA A 123 16.36 -1.98 24.37
CA ALA A 123 16.08 -3.26 25.01
C ALA A 123 16.36 -3.22 26.51
N PHE A 124 17.48 -2.59 26.90
CA PHE A 124 17.85 -2.36 28.29
C PHE A 124 16.84 -1.44 28.99
N LEU A 125 16.46 -0.32 28.37
CA LEU A 125 15.45 0.59 28.94
C LEU A 125 14.09 -0.09 29.14
N ILE A 126 13.62 -0.88 28.15
CA ILE A 126 12.38 -1.65 28.27
C ILE A 126 12.46 -2.63 29.45
N LYS A 127 13.64 -3.25 29.63
CA LYS A 127 13.83 -4.23 30.71
C LYS A 127 13.79 -3.58 32.09
N ILE A 128 14.33 -2.37 32.22
CA ILE A 128 14.31 -1.60 33.48
C ILE A 128 12.90 -1.07 33.78
N GLU A 129 12.12 -0.66 32.76
CA GLU A 129 10.82 -0.01 32.94
C GLU A 129 9.80 -0.94 33.62
N ASP A 130 9.72 -2.21 33.21
CA ASP A 130 8.70 -3.15 33.72
C ASP A 130 9.13 -4.61 33.80
N ASN A 131 10.41 -4.89 33.63
CA ASN A 131 11.02 -6.22 33.68
C ASN A 131 10.40 -7.28 32.75
N GLY A 132 9.54 -6.86 31.78
CA GLY A 132 8.85 -7.76 30.86
C GLY A 132 9.68 -8.18 29.63
N LYS A 133 9.00 -8.75 28.63
CA LYS A 133 9.63 -9.17 27.36
C LYS A 133 10.08 -7.95 26.57
N ILE A 134 11.30 -7.99 26.02
CA ILE A 134 11.89 -6.92 25.19
C ILE A 134 11.21 -6.86 23.82
N LEU A 135 11.00 -8.03 23.21
CA LEU A 135 10.41 -8.17 21.89
C LEU A 135 8.92 -8.51 21.99
N TYR A 136 8.15 -7.82 21.21
CA TYR A 136 6.77 -8.14 20.88
C TYR A 136 6.74 -8.82 19.52
N SER A 137 5.95 -9.87 19.38
CA SER A 137 5.78 -10.57 18.12
C SER A 137 4.30 -10.70 17.74
N GLN A 138 4.01 -10.59 16.46
CA GLN A 138 2.66 -10.68 15.93
C GLN A 138 2.64 -11.40 14.60
N ILE A 139 1.62 -12.22 14.37
CA ILE A 139 1.38 -12.87 13.09
C ILE A 139 0.82 -11.83 12.11
N ARG A 140 1.34 -11.81 10.90
CA ARG A 140 0.95 -10.91 9.82
C ARG A 140 0.77 -11.68 8.52
N THR A 141 -0.10 -11.15 7.63
CA THR A 141 -0.29 -11.66 6.27
C THR A 141 0.85 -11.16 5.38
N GLY A 142 1.50 -12.08 4.69
CA GLY A 142 2.60 -11.83 3.77
C GLY A 142 2.28 -12.18 2.33
N LEU A 143 3.34 -12.48 1.56
CA LEU A 143 3.25 -12.83 0.15
C LEU A 143 2.29 -14.00 -0.08
N TYR A 144 1.37 -13.84 -1.04
CA TYR A 144 0.34 -14.81 -1.41
C TYR A 144 -0.54 -15.27 -0.24
N GLY A 145 -0.75 -14.38 0.75
CA GLY A 145 -1.57 -14.69 1.92
C GLY A 145 -0.90 -15.60 2.96
N LYS A 146 0.37 -16.00 2.77
CA LYS A 146 1.13 -16.78 3.75
C LYS A 146 1.40 -15.94 4.98
N THR A 147 1.14 -16.49 6.15
CA THR A 147 1.39 -15.78 7.40
C THR A 147 2.85 -15.90 7.82
N PHE A 148 3.39 -14.84 8.42
CA PHE A 148 4.72 -14.83 9.01
C PHE A 148 4.72 -14.13 10.36
N LYS A 149 5.75 -14.35 11.16
CA LYS A 149 5.90 -13.75 12.49
C LYS A 149 6.75 -12.49 12.41
N MET A 150 6.12 -11.35 12.64
CA MET A 150 6.80 -10.06 12.66
C MET A 150 7.22 -9.69 14.08
N TYR A 151 8.43 -9.14 14.23
CA TYR A 151 9.00 -8.74 15.51
C TYR A 151 9.16 -7.23 15.61
N LYS A 152 8.90 -6.69 16.81
CA LYS A 152 9.14 -5.27 17.16
C LYS A 152 9.72 -5.17 18.57
N LEU A 153 10.37 -4.06 18.89
CA LEU A 153 10.60 -3.74 20.30
C LEU A 153 9.26 -3.42 20.95
N ARG A 154 9.07 -3.92 22.16
CA ARG A 154 7.83 -3.71 22.91
C ARG A 154 7.70 -2.23 23.28
N SER A 155 6.58 -1.64 22.92
CA SER A 155 6.23 -0.26 23.20
C SER A 155 4.94 -0.09 24.01
N MET A 156 4.32 -1.21 24.41
CA MET A 156 3.11 -1.24 25.24
C MET A 156 3.31 -2.13 26.46
N SER A 157 2.50 -1.92 27.50
CA SER A 157 2.50 -2.75 28.71
C SER A 157 2.24 -4.22 28.37
N PRO A 158 2.74 -5.18 29.20
CA PRO A 158 2.58 -6.61 28.93
C PRO A 158 1.13 -7.05 28.75
N ASP A 159 0.21 -6.39 29.45
CA ASP A 159 -1.22 -6.74 29.50
C ASP A 159 -2.07 -6.01 28.45
N SER A 160 -1.44 -5.29 27.54
CA SER A 160 -2.12 -4.40 26.59
C SER A 160 -3.09 -5.10 25.62
N GLU A 161 -2.98 -6.42 25.43
CA GLU A 161 -3.82 -7.24 24.54
C GLU A 161 -4.56 -8.38 25.26
N ARG A 162 -4.71 -8.35 26.60
CA ARG A 162 -5.44 -9.40 27.34
C ARG A 162 -6.88 -9.60 26.85
N ASN A 163 -7.52 -8.52 26.40
CA ASN A 163 -8.91 -8.56 25.90
C ASN A 163 -8.99 -8.66 24.36
N GLY A 164 -7.91 -9.15 23.74
CA GLY A 164 -7.84 -9.28 22.29
C GLY A 164 -7.25 -8.07 21.57
N PRO A 165 -7.16 -8.13 20.22
CA PRO A 165 -6.56 -7.09 19.42
C PRO A 165 -7.43 -5.84 19.35
N VAL A 166 -6.91 -4.72 19.86
CA VAL A 166 -7.58 -3.41 19.83
C VAL A 166 -6.73 -2.44 19.01
N TRP A 167 -7.39 -1.62 18.19
CA TRP A 167 -6.72 -0.55 17.44
C TRP A 167 -6.10 0.47 18.41
N ALA A 168 -4.91 0.96 18.06
CA ALA A 168 -4.29 2.03 18.82
C ALA A 168 -5.11 3.33 18.69
N ILE A 169 -5.39 3.97 19.82
CA ILE A 169 -6.09 5.25 19.90
C ILE A 169 -5.09 6.38 20.12
N ASN A 170 -5.54 7.61 19.86
CA ASN A 170 -4.72 8.78 20.15
C ASN A 170 -4.53 8.89 21.69
N LYS A 171 -3.28 9.05 22.16
CA LYS A 171 -2.89 9.02 23.58
C LYS A 171 -3.27 7.71 24.29
N ASP A 172 -2.99 6.58 23.65
CA ASP A 172 -3.29 5.26 24.18
C ASP A 172 -2.58 5.01 25.54
N PRO A 173 -3.32 4.78 26.64
CA PRO A 173 -2.75 4.62 27.97
C PRO A 173 -1.89 3.36 28.13
N ARG A 174 -1.97 2.41 27.19
CA ARG A 174 -1.18 1.18 27.19
C ARG A 174 0.27 1.40 26.76
N ILE A 175 0.58 2.58 26.19
CA ILE A 175 1.94 2.90 25.70
C ILE A 175 2.80 3.26 26.92
N THR A 176 3.96 2.60 27.06
CA THR A 176 4.92 2.90 28.12
C THR A 176 5.68 4.20 27.82
N LYS A 177 6.40 4.76 28.81
CA LYS A 177 7.20 5.98 28.61
C LYS A 177 8.27 5.75 27.55
N VAL A 178 9.03 4.66 27.64
CA VAL A 178 10.04 4.25 26.67
C VAL A 178 9.35 3.96 25.34
N GLY A 179 8.20 3.28 25.36
CA GLY A 179 7.41 2.97 24.18
C GLY A 179 6.95 4.21 23.39
N ASN A 180 6.66 5.30 24.05
CA ASN A 180 6.30 6.56 23.39
C ASN A 180 7.48 7.15 22.57
N ILE A 181 8.70 7.07 23.11
CA ILE A 181 9.91 7.48 22.38
C ILE A 181 10.13 6.56 21.17
N LEU A 182 10.08 5.25 21.40
CA LEU A 182 10.24 4.23 20.34
C LEU A 182 9.30 4.45 19.17
N ARG A 183 8.00 4.68 19.42
CA ARG A 183 7.00 4.92 18.39
C ARG A 183 7.21 6.22 17.64
N LYS A 184 7.62 7.31 18.33
CA LYS A 184 7.90 8.60 17.68
C LYS A 184 9.10 8.51 16.75
N THR A 185 10.11 7.74 17.12
CA THR A 185 11.37 7.60 16.37
C THR A 185 11.36 6.41 15.39
N ARG A 186 10.32 5.57 15.43
CA ARG A 186 10.21 4.32 14.64
C ARG A 186 11.31 3.30 14.94
N ILE A 187 12.04 3.45 16.02
CA ILE A 187 13.10 2.51 16.44
C ILE A 187 12.49 1.15 16.82
N ASP A 188 11.24 1.12 17.29
CA ASP A 188 10.52 -0.13 17.58
C ASP A 188 10.39 -1.04 16.35
N GLU A 189 10.46 -0.52 15.14
CA GLU A 189 10.32 -1.29 13.91
C GLU A 189 11.67 -1.82 13.36
N LEU A 190 12.83 -1.42 13.92
CA LEU A 190 14.14 -1.90 13.47
C LEU A 190 14.29 -3.43 13.44
N PRO A 191 13.75 -4.21 14.41
CA PRO A 191 13.81 -5.67 14.33
C PRO A 191 13.12 -6.28 13.11
N GLN A 192 12.21 -5.55 12.42
CA GLN A 192 11.56 -6.04 11.20
C GLN A 192 12.54 -6.14 10.02
N LEU A 193 13.65 -5.41 10.04
CA LEU A 193 14.72 -5.56 9.05
C LEU A 193 15.22 -6.99 8.97
N TRP A 194 15.16 -7.75 10.07
CA TRP A 194 15.47 -9.17 10.08
C TRP A 194 14.49 -9.98 9.21
N SER A 195 13.20 -9.65 9.24
CA SER A 195 12.19 -10.26 8.36
C SER A 195 12.45 -9.95 6.88
N VAL A 196 13.05 -8.78 6.58
CA VAL A 196 13.50 -8.48 5.21
C VAL A 196 14.67 -9.39 4.84
N VAL A 197 15.66 -9.54 5.69
CA VAL A 197 16.83 -10.44 5.44
C VAL A 197 16.37 -11.89 5.22
N LEU A 198 15.44 -12.39 6.04
CA LEU A 198 14.87 -13.74 5.89
C LEU A 198 14.03 -13.90 4.61
N GLY A 199 13.46 -12.82 4.09
CA GLY A 199 12.66 -12.84 2.86
C GLY A 199 11.17 -12.83 3.04
N ASP A 200 10.68 -12.70 4.26
CA ASP A 200 9.25 -12.55 4.57
C ASP A 200 8.74 -11.16 4.18
N MET A 201 9.62 -10.15 4.22
CA MET A 201 9.33 -8.76 3.90
C MET A 201 10.30 -8.19 2.85
N SER A 202 9.98 -6.99 2.40
CA SER A 202 10.80 -6.08 1.61
C SER A 202 10.97 -4.76 2.35
N LEU A 203 11.92 -3.91 1.97
CA LEU A 203 12.02 -2.55 2.50
C LEU A 203 10.81 -1.71 2.09
N ILE A 204 10.39 -1.84 0.82
CA ILE A 204 9.26 -1.11 0.24
C ILE A 204 8.20 -2.11 -0.22
N GLY A 205 6.97 -1.91 0.24
CA GLY A 205 5.82 -2.74 -0.12
C GLY A 205 4.61 -2.41 0.76
N PRO A 206 3.43 -3.00 0.48
CA PRO A 206 2.23 -2.75 1.27
C PRO A 206 2.45 -3.17 2.73
N ARG A 207 1.96 -2.37 3.68
CA ARG A 207 2.08 -2.68 5.12
C ARG A 207 1.35 -3.99 5.44
N PRO A 208 1.98 -4.97 6.10
CA PRO A 208 1.33 -6.24 6.41
C PRO A 208 0.23 -6.07 7.45
N GLU A 209 -0.95 -6.62 7.19
CA GLU A 209 -2.08 -6.60 8.12
C GLU A 209 -2.16 -7.88 8.96
N ARG A 210 -2.95 -7.84 10.05
CA ARG A 210 -3.30 -9.05 10.83
C ARG A 210 -4.22 -9.93 10.00
N PRO A 211 -4.09 -11.27 10.03
CA PRO A 211 -4.94 -12.16 9.26
C PRO A 211 -6.45 -11.96 9.50
N GLU A 212 -6.84 -11.63 10.72
CA GLU A 212 -8.23 -11.37 11.09
C GLU A 212 -8.76 -10.10 10.41
N ILE A 213 -7.94 -9.05 10.38
CA ILE A 213 -8.28 -7.78 9.73
C ILE A 213 -8.28 -7.95 8.22
N ASP A 214 -7.28 -8.65 7.68
CA ASP A 214 -7.16 -8.94 6.26
C ASP A 214 -8.42 -9.63 5.72
N LYS A 215 -8.92 -10.66 6.43
CA LYS A 215 -10.18 -11.35 6.08
C LYS A 215 -11.38 -10.39 6.04
N LEU A 216 -11.48 -9.46 6.98
CA LEU A 216 -12.57 -8.49 7.00
C LEU A 216 -12.46 -7.47 5.86
N LEU A 217 -11.24 -7.04 5.52
CA LEU A 217 -11.00 -6.09 4.44
C LEU A 217 -11.26 -6.71 3.06
N VAL A 218 -10.90 -7.97 2.86
CA VAL A 218 -11.22 -8.74 1.65
C VAL A 218 -12.72 -8.78 1.37
N GLN A 219 -13.56 -8.88 2.41
CA GLN A 219 -15.01 -8.89 2.26
C GLN A 219 -15.60 -7.52 1.92
N LYS A 220 -14.91 -6.43 2.32
CA LYS A 220 -15.43 -5.06 2.19
C LYS A 220 -14.86 -4.32 0.99
N ILE A 221 -13.66 -4.66 0.55
CA ILE A 221 -12.94 -3.92 -0.49
C ILE A 221 -12.70 -4.86 -1.66
N PRO A 222 -13.27 -4.56 -2.85
CA PRO A 222 -12.98 -5.32 -4.06
C PRO A 222 -11.47 -5.39 -4.32
N PHE A 223 -11.01 -6.55 -4.75
CA PHE A 223 -9.62 -6.78 -5.14
C PHE A 223 -8.55 -6.55 -4.04
N TYR A 224 -8.95 -6.44 -2.77
CA TYR A 224 -8.02 -6.21 -1.66
C TYR A 224 -6.87 -7.24 -1.60
N ASN A 225 -7.13 -8.49 -2.00
CA ASN A 225 -6.14 -9.57 -2.01
C ASN A 225 -4.94 -9.31 -2.93
N TYR A 226 -5.08 -8.46 -3.95
CA TYR A 226 -3.99 -8.18 -4.88
C TYR A 226 -2.79 -7.51 -4.21
N ARG A 227 -2.98 -6.83 -3.09
CA ARG A 227 -1.87 -6.30 -2.30
C ARG A 227 -0.91 -7.39 -1.81
N ASN A 228 -1.39 -8.62 -1.67
CA ASN A 228 -0.62 -9.77 -1.20
C ASN A 228 0.13 -10.48 -2.32
N THR A 229 0.04 -10.04 -3.58
CA THR A 229 0.81 -10.58 -4.71
C THR A 229 2.27 -10.12 -4.69
N ILE A 230 2.58 -9.12 -3.89
CA ILE A 230 3.94 -8.63 -3.65
C ILE A 230 4.29 -8.76 -2.16
N LYS A 231 5.61 -8.79 -1.87
CA LYS A 231 6.05 -8.87 -0.47
C LYS A 231 5.64 -7.63 0.31
N PRO A 232 5.16 -7.80 1.55
CA PRO A 232 4.87 -6.67 2.42
C PRO A 232 6.14 -5.89 2.72
N GLY A 233 5.99 -4.57 2.93
CA GLY A 233 7.08 -3.64 3.19
C GLY A 233 7.13 -3.15 4.63
N ILE A 234 8.30 -2.66 5.04
CA ILE A 234 8.46 -1.84 6.26
C ILE A 234 7.88 -0.45 5.99
N SER A 235 8.13 0.08 4.79
CA SER A 235 7.60 1.35 4.28
C SER A 235 6.81 1.12 3.00
N GLY A 236 5.70 1.86 2.82
CA GLY A 236 4.86 1.79 1.62
C GLY A 236 3.99 3.00 1.46
#